data_65a57b76edf9492c87ed8f01c845ad26
#
_entry.id   65a57b76edf9492c87ed8f01c845ad26
#
_cell.length_a   1.000
_cell.length_b   1.000
_cell.length_c   1.000
_cell.angle_alpha   90.00
_cell.angle_beta   90.00
_cell.angle_gamma   90.00
#
_symmetry.space_group_name_H-M   'P 1'
#
loop_
_entity.id
_entity.type
_entity.pdbx_description
1 polymer ?
#
loop_
_entity_poly.entity_id
_entity_poly.type
_entity_poly.pdbx_seq_one_letter_code
_entity_poly.pdbx_strand_id
1 'polypeptide(L)'
;MNDDMDAVAGPAGDLALQTIAMPRDANYLGDIFGGWLLSQMDLAGAVIARRKAQGRIATVAVDSMVFLRPVPVGSVVSCYARMIAIGRSSMQILVEVWI
;
A
#
# COMPACT_ATOMS: atom_id res chain seq x y z
N MET A 1 24.82 21.54 -3.58
CA MET A 1 23.62 20.77 -3.34
C MET A 1 23.40 19.75 -4.43
N ASN A 2 23.15 18.56 -4.07
CA ASN A 2 22.86 17.55 -5.05
C ASN A 2 21.36 17.51 -5.32
N ASP A 3 20.98 17.97 -6.48
CA ASP A 3 19.59 18.04 -6.88
C ASP A 3 18.95 16.66 -6.95
N ASP A 4 19.74 15.60 -7.16
CA ASP A 4 19.23 14.24 -7.22
C ASP A 4 18.64 13.80 -5.90
N MET A 5 19.22 14.26 -4.78
CA MET A 5 18.67 13.95 -3.47
C MET A 5 17.32 14.62 -3.25
N ASP A 6 17.19 15.83 -3.74
CA ASP A 6 15.92 16.54 -3.66
C ASP A 6 14.89 15.98 -4.63
N ALA A 7 15.38 15.41 -5.71
CA ALA A 7 14.53 14.83 -6.73
C ALA A 7 14.03 13.43 -6.38
N VAL A 8 14.57 12.82 -5.32
CA VAL A 8 14.07 11.51 -4.90
C VAL A 8 12.62 11.67 -4.48
N ALA A 9 11.76 11.05 -5.25
CA ALA A 9 10.34 11.13 -5.00
C ALA A 9 9.98 10.37 -3.73
N GLY A 10 9.21 11.02 -2.89
CA GLY A 10 8.55 10.35 -1.79
C GLY A 10 7.30 9.63 -2.27
N PRO A 11 6.56 9.04 -1.36
CA PRO A 11 5.31 8.38 -1.72
C PRO A 11 4.30 9.37 -2.32
N ALA A 12 3.51 8.85 -3.27
CA ALA A 12 2.50 9.61 -3.98
C ALA A 12 1.14 9.43 -3.34
N GLY A 13 0.90 10.01 -2.20
CA GLY A 13 -0.39 9.88 -1.53
C GLY A 13 -0.26 10.10 -0.05
N ASP A 14 -1.34 9.84 0.64
CA ASP A 14 -1.40 10.00 2.09
C ASP A 14 -1.09 8.69 2.78
N LEU A 15 -0.44 8.77 3.93
CA LEU A 15 -0.24 7.59 4.76
C LEU A 15 -1.59 7.07 5.22
N ALA A 16 -1.95 5.88 4.77
CA ALA A 16 -3.22 5.27 5.10
C ALA A 16 -3.08 4.20 6.18
N LEU A 17 -1.91 3.53 6.22
CA LEU A 17 -1.67 2.43 7.14
C LEU A 17 -0.18 2.28 7.36
N GLN A 18 0.20 2.01 8.60
CA GLN A 18 1.57 1.70 8.95
C GLN A 18 1.60 0.58 9.97
N THR A 19 2.44 -0.41 9.75
CA THR A 19 2.52 -1.56 10.63
C THR A 19 3.92 -2.15 10.61
N ILE A 20 4.18 -3.09 11.47
CA ILE A 20 5.45 -3.82 11.52
C ILE A 20 5.20 -5.23 11.01
N ALA A 21 6.04 -5.65 10.07
CA ALA A 21 6.01 -7.00 9.53
C ALA A 21 6.53 -7.99 10.57
N MET A 22 5.70 -8.92 11.00
CA MET A 22 6.00 -9.82 12.10
C MET A 22 6.49 -11.19 11.60
N PRO A 23 7.20 -11.97 12.44
CA PRO A 23 7.70 -13.28 12.01
C PRO A 23 6.61 -14.22 11.48
N ARG A 24 5.40 -14.16 12.03
CA ARG A 24 4.28 -15.01 11.58
C ARG A 24 3.85 -14.70 10.14
N ASP A 25 4.25 -13.55 9.61
CA ASP A 25 3.89 -13.11 8.26
C ASP A 25 4.99 -13.43 7.25
N ALA A 26 6.02 -14.14 7.69
CA ALA A 26 7.20 -14.44 6.86
C ALA A 26 7.13 -15.84 6.26
N ASN A 27 7.79 -15.99 5.13
CA ASN A 27 8.03 -17.29 4.53
C ASN A 27 9.26 -17.96 5.17
N TYR A 28 9.62 -19.14 4.69
CA TYR A 28 10.75 -19.90 5.23
C TYR A 28 12.11 -19.23 4.99
N LEU A 29 12.18 -18.25 4.10
CA LEU A 29 13.40 -17.50 3.83
C LEU A 29 13.54 -16.25 4.71
N GLY A 30 12.55 -15.96 5.54
CA GLY A 30 12.57 -14.77 6.39
C GLY A 30 12.04 -13.51 5.72
N ASP A 31 11.45 -13.65 4.54
CA ASP A 31 10.81 -12.54 3.84
C ASP A 31 9.30 -12.61 4.00
N ILE A 32 8.68 -11.46 3.98
CA ILE A 32 7.23 -11.35 4.18
C ILE A 32 6.48 -11.88 2.96
N PHE A 33 5.41 -12.63 3.22
CA PHE A 33 4.56 -13.13 2.14
C PHE A 33 3.95 -12.00 1.34
N GLY A 34 3.93 -12.17 0.01
CA GLY A 34 3.28 -11.22 -0.88
C GLY A 34 1.79 -11.07 -0.58
N GLY A 35 1.13 -12.15 -0.18
CA GLY A 35 -0.28 -12.10 0.20
C GLY A 35 -0.53 -11.23 1.42
N TRP A 36 0.38 -11.24 2.38
CA TRP A 36 0.27 -10.35 3.55
C TRP A 36 0.40 -8.89 3.11
N LEU A 37 1.38 -8.58 2.26
CA LEU A 37 1.53 -7.22 1.73
C LEU A 37 0.30 -6.78 0.99
N LEU A 38 -0.27 -7.66 0.16
CA LEU A 38 -1.49 -7.36 -0.57
C LEU A 38 -2.66 -7.06 0.38
N SER A 39 -2.78 -7.80 1.48
CA SER A 39 -3.83 -7.54 2.46
C SER A 39 -3.68 -6.17 3.11
N GLN A 40 -2.43 -5.73 3.37
CA GLN A 40 -2.17 -4.40 3.91
C GLN A 40 -2.52 -3.32 2.89
N MET A 41 -2.19 -3.55 1.63
CA MET A 41 -2.53 -2.62 0.55
C MET A 41 -4.04 -2.51 0.37
N ASP A 42 -4.74 -3.63 0.48
CA ASP A 42 -6.20 -3.64 0.41
C ASP A 42 -6.81 -2.81 1.54
N LEU A 43 -6.31 -2.98 2.76
CA LEU A 43 -6.76 -2.17 3.89
C LEU A 43 -6.46 -0.69 3.69
N ALA A 44 -5.28 -0.36 3.20
CA ALA A 44 -4.89 1.03 2.94
C ALA A 44 -5.81 1.68 1.90
N GLY A 45 -6.09 0.96 0.83
CA GLY A 45 -7.03 1.41 -0.19
C GLY A 45 -8.42 1.62 0.39
N ALA A 46 -8.86 0.71 1.25
CA ALA A 46 -10.14 0.80 1.92
C ALA A 46 -10.26 2.04 2.82
N VAL A 47 -9.18 2.41 3.51
CA VAL A 47 -9.18 3.62 4.34
C VAL A 47 -9.50 4.85 3.49
N ILE A 48 -8.83 4.99 2.35
CA ILE A 48 -9.04 6.13 1.46
C ILE A 48 -10.44 6.08 0.82
N ALA A 49 -10.83 4.92 0.34
CA ALA A 49 -12.13 4.74 -0.29
C ALA A 49 -13.27 5.04 0.69
N ARG A 50 -13.13 4.58 1.92
CA ARG A 50 -14.15 4.77 2.93
C ARG A 50 -14.31 6.23 3.33
N ARG A 51 -13.21 6.95 3.43
CA ARG A 51 -13.26 8.39 3.69
C ARG A 51 -14.04 9.11 2.60
N LYS A 52 -13.86 8.69 1.36
CA LYS A 52 -14.54 9.33 0.23
C LYS A 52 -15.99 8.91 0.13
N ALA A 53 -16.27 7.63 0.28
CA ALA A 53 -17.60 7.08 0.12
C ALA A 53 -18.52 7.39 1.32
N GLN A 54 -17.91 7.53 2.50
CA GLN A 54 -18.64 7.70 3.76
C GLN A 54 -19.66 6.59 4.00
N GLY A 55 -19.33 5.37 3.54
CA GLY A 55 -20.21 4.23 3.66
C GLY A 55 -19.45 2.93 3.41
N ARG A 56 -20.21 1.87 3.19
CA ARG A 56 -19.63 0.56 2.95
C ARG A 56 -18.98 0.51 1.57
N ILE A 57 -17.84 -0.18 1.52
CA ILE A 57 -17.10 -0.42 0.28
C ILE A 57 -16.70 -1.88 0.22
N ALA A 58 -16.34 -2.33 -0.97
CA ALA A 58 -15.77 -3.65 -1.17
C ALA A 58 -14.70 -3.57 -2.27
N THR A 59 -13.59 -4.29 -2.06
CA THR A 59 -12.59 -4.44 -3.10
C THR A 59 -13.06 -5.48 -4.10
N VAL A 60 -13.15 -5.10 -5.36
CA VAL A 60 -13.65 -5.96 -6.44
C VAL A 60 -12.53 -6.51 -7.28
N ALA A 61 -11.48 -5.73 -7.50
CA ALA A 61 -10.39 -6.14 -8.38
C ALA A 61 -9.09 -5.46 -8.00
N VAL A 62 -7.99 -6.14 -8.30
CA VAL A 62 -6.64 -5.59 -8.27
C VAL A 62 -6.13 -5.62 -9.70
N ASP A 63 -5.87 -4.44 -10.29
CA ASP A 63 -5.48 -4.36 -11.70
C ASP A 63 -4.07 -4.86 -11.95
N SER A 64 -3.12 -4.36 -11.16
CA SER A 64 -1.73 -4.76 -11.31
C SER A 64 -0.97 -4.55 -10.01
N MET A 65 0.09 -5.33 -9.86
CA MET A 65 0.91 -5.28 -8.68
C MET A 65 2.36 -5.56 -9.07
N VAL A 66 3.28 -4.75 -8.52
CA VAL A 66 4.70 -4.92 -8.77
C VAL A 66 5.43 -4.93 -7.42
N PHE A 67 6.19 -5.98 -7.18
CA PHE A 67 7.08 -6.06 -6.03
C PHE A 67 8.52 -5.82 -6.50
N LEU A 68 9.12 -4.76 -6.00
CA LEU A 68 10.45 -4.37 -6.44
C LEU A 68 11.56 -5.08 -5.67
N ARG A 69 11.29 -5.49 -4.44
CA ARG A 69 12.24 -6.20 -3.60
C ARG A 69 11.54 -6.87 -2.42
N PRO A 70 12.19 -7.87 -1.80
CA PRO A 70 11.66 -8.52 -0.62
C PRO A 70 11.50 -7.57 0.55
N VAL A 71 10.56 -7.89 1.44
CA VAL A 71 10.32 -7.15 2.67
C VAL A 71 10.77 -8.03 3.83
N PRO A 72 11.84 -7.67 4.55
CA PRO A 72 12.31 -8.48 5.67
C PRO A 72 11.40 -8.38 6.88
N VAL A 73 11.41 -9.43 7.71
CA VAL A 73 10.76 -9.40 9.02
C VAL A 73 11.30 -8.23 9.84
N GLY A 74 10.43 -7.55 10.55
CA GLY A 74 10.80 -6.41 11.38
C GLY A 74 10.73 -5.07 10.67
N SER A 75 10.49 -5.07 9.35
CA SER A 75 10.35 -3.82 8.60
C SER A 75 9.13 -3.04 9.06
N VAL A 76 9.29 -1.74 9.14
CA VAL A 76 8.14 -0.84 9.27
C VAL A 76 7.56 -0.68 7.87
N VAL A 77 6.35 -1.16 7.69
CA VAL A 77 5.67 -1.15 6.39
C VAL A 77 4.66 -0.01 6.38
N SER A 78 4.85 0.91 5.47
CA SER A 78 3.99 2.09 5.33
C SER A 78 3.27 2.03 3.99
N CYS A 79 1.96 2.05 4.02
CA CYS A 79 1.13 2.05 2.82
C CYS A 79 0.56 3.43 2.60
N TYR A 80 0.89 4.02 1.46
CA TYR A 80 0.39 5.32 1.04
C TYR A 80 -0.62 5.10 -0.08
N ALA A 81 -1.70 5.83 -0.04
CA ALA A 81 -2.76 5.66 -1.02
C ALA A 81 -3.30 7.00 -1.48
N ARG A 82 -3.69 7.07 -2.76
CA ARG A 82 -4.36 8.23 -3.31
C ARG A 82 -5.41 7.82 -4.31
N MET A 83 -6.45 8.62 -4.40
CA MET A 83 -7.51 8.45 -5.37
C MET A 83 -6.99 8.84 -6.76
N ILE A 84 -7.13 7.93 -7.73
CA ILE A 84 -6.77 8.22 -9.12
C ILE A 84 -7.99 8.67 -9.90
N ALA A 85 -9.09 7.94 -9.74
CA ALA A 85 -10.30 8.20 -10.50
C ALA A 85 -11.54 7.76 -9.72
N ILE A 86 -12.63 8.47 -9.94
CA ILE A 86 -13.92 8.13 -9.33
C ILE A 86 -14.94 8.00 -10.44
N GLY A 87 -15.61 6.85 -10.50
CA GLY A 87 -16.75 6.63 -11.35
C GLY A 87 -18.05 6.71 -10.56
N ARG A 88 -19.14 6.36 -11.21
CA ARG A 88 -20.46 6.39 -10.58
C ARG A 88 -20.54 5.44 -9.38
N SER A 89 -20.02 4.23 -9.54
CA SER A 89 -20.08 3.19 -8.52
C SER A 89 -18.73 2.54 -8.29
N SER A 90 -17.64 3.19 -8.69
CA SER A 90 -16.30 2.64 -8.58
C SER A 90 -15.29 3.72 -8.23
N MET A 91 -14.18 3.28 -7.66
CA MET A 91 -13.03 4.13 -7.35
C MET A 91 -11.78 3.40 -7.74
N GLN A 92 -10.83 4.15 -8.30
CA GLN A 92 -9.51 3.63 -8.61
C GLN A 92 -8.51 4.28 -7.67
N ILE A 93 -7.76 3.47 -6.95
CA ILE A 93 -6.84 3.96 -5.92
C ILE A 93 -5.46 3.37 -6.18
N LEU A 94 -4.46 4.24 -6.18
CA LEU A 94 -3.06 3.82 -6.22
C LEU A 94 -2.57 3.62 -4.80
N VAL A 95 -2.00 2.45 -4.54
CA VAL A 95 -1.39 2.15 -3.24
C VAL A 95 0.08 1.84 -3.43
N GLU A 96 0.93 2.49 -2.65
CA GLU A 96 2.36 2.25 -2.62
C GLU A 96 2.79 1.76 -1.25
N VAL A 97 3.67 0.77 -1.23
CA VAL A 97 4.26 0.24 0.01
C VAL A 97 5.70 0.73 0.11
N TRP A 98 6.03 1.34 1.21
CA TRP A 98 7.38 1.83 1.51
C TRP A 98 7.89 1.18 2.80
N ILE A 99 9.17 0.86 2.81
CA ILE A 99 9.85 0.30 3.98
C ILE A 99 11.10 1.08 4.35
#